data_3bb8ae33594c885a9e02cb5355657225
#
_entry.id   3bb8ae33594c885a9e02cb5355657225
#
_cell.length_a   1.000
_cell.length_b   1.000
_cell.length_c   1.000
_cell.angle_alpha   90.00
_cell.angle_beta   90.00
_cell.angle_gamma   90.00
#
_symmetry.space_group_name_H-M   'P 1'
#
loop_
_entity.id
_entity.type
_entity.pdbx_description
1 polymer ?
#
loop_
_entity_poly.entity_id
_entity_poly.type
_entity_poly.pdbx_seq_one_letter_code
_entity_poly.pdbx_strand_id
1 'polypeptide(L)'
;FLSSNEDLLIGYQDKIAIEASRNITIPGSSTEIPITVANNSDRDISVVVQLVSPQTSRFKSNPSPVIEVPSGKRVTVPMNIQLTGTGIFNLTAALYAPNGQPFGKTRMIQISSAEYQGLARTLVLVAFGLLLLLSISNIVKRSRGNTN
;
A
#
# COMPACT_ATOMS: atom_id res chain seq x y z
N PHE A 1 -15.90 -3.53 -41.28
CA PHE A 1 -15.83 -2.13 -40.77
C PHE A 1 -15.86 -2.03 -39.23
N LEU A 2 -16.41 -2.98 -38.51
CA LEU A 2 -16.43 -2.98 -37.03
C LEU A 2 -15.11 -3.46 -36.42
N SER A 3 -14.40 -4.39 -37.05
CA SER A 3 -13.11 -4.94 -36.56
C SER A 3 -11.98 -3.92 -36.54
N SER A 4 -11.95 -2.97 -37.49
CA SER A 4 -10.89 -1.96 -37.52
C SER A 4 -10.91 -0.97 -36.37
N ASN A 5 -12.09 -0.66 -35.82
CA ASN A 5 -12.22 0.24 -34.67
C ASN A 5 -11.87 -0.46 -33.37
N GLU A 6 -12.18 -1.74 -33.22
CA GLU A 6 -11.82 -2.54 -32.06
C GLU A 6 -10.30 -2.77 -32.00
N ASP A 7 -9.65 -3.07 -33.13
CA ASP A 7 -8.19 -3.24 -33.20
C ASP A 7 -7.45 -1.94 -32.89
N LEU A 8 -7.98 -0.79 -33.31
CA LEU A 8 -7.41 0.52 -32.98
C LEU A 8 -7.55 0.83 -31.48
N LEU A 9 -8.69 0.51 -30.86
CA LEU A 9 -8.92 0.72 -29.43
C LEU A 9 -8.01 -0.19 -28.59
N ILE A 10 -7.84 -1.44 -28.96
CA ILE A 10 -6.94 -2.39 -28.30
C ILE A 10 -5.49 -1.90 -28.40
N GLY A 11 -5.04 -1.44 -29.56
CA GLY A 11 -3.70 -0.90 -29.78
C GLY A 11 -3.41 0.37 -28.96
N TYR A 12 -4.43 1.16 -28.64
CA TYR A 12 -4.32 2.32 -27.76
C TYR A 12 -4.18 1.92 -26.29
N GLN A 13 -4.98 0.95 -25.85
CA GLN A 13 -4.97 0.47 -24.46
C GLN A 13 -3.62 -0.16 -24.07
N ASP A 14 -2.93 -0.78 -25.03
CA ASP A 14 -1.61 -1.39 -24.79
C ASP A 14 -0.49 -0.39 -24.52
N LYS A 15 -0.68 0.86 -24.90
CA LYS A 15 0.27 1.96 -24.65
C LYS A 15 0.12 2.61 -23.26
N ILE A 16 -0.93 2.23 -22.52
CA ILE A 16 -1.17 2.74 -21.18
C ILE A 16 -0.77 1.68 -20.16
N ALA A 17 0.13 2.03 -19.27
CA ALA A 17 0.68 1.12 -18.29
C ALA A 17 0.50 1.63 -16.86
N ILE A 18 0.24 0.71 -15.94
CA ILE A 18 0.32 0.96 -14.50
C ILE A 18 1.71 0.55 -14.04
N GLU A 19 2.46 1.49 -13.49
CA GLU A 19 3.75 1.26 -12.87
C GLU A 19 3.57 1.33 -11.34
N ALA A 20 3.80 0.20 -10.68
CA ALA A 20 3.75 0.10 -9.23
C ALA A 20 4.72 -0.99 -8.76
N SER A 21 5.23 -0.86 -7.55
CA SER A 21 6.03 -1.91 -6.92
C SER A 21 5.20 -3.19 -6.78
N ARG A 22 5.79 -4.33 -7.14
CA ARG A 22 5.10 -5.63 -7.04
C ARG A 22 4.88 -6.06 -5.60
N ASN A 23 5.86 -5.77 -4.74
CA ASN A 23 5.85 -6.14 -3.34
C ASN A 23 6.03 -4.88 -2.50
N ILE A 24 5.10 -4.64 -1.59
CA ILE A 24 5.11 -3.49 -0.68
C ILE A 24 4.93 -4.03 0.73
N THR A 25 5.83 -3.64 1.63
CA THR A 25 5.67 -3.93 3.07
C THR A 25 5.23 -2.65 3.77
N ILE A 26 4.15 -2.74 4.52
CA ILE A 26 3.59 -1.61 5.27
C ILE A 26 3.58 -1.90 6.76
N PRO A 27 3.97 -0.95 7.59
CA PRO A 27 3.81 -1.03 9.04
C PRO A 27 2.39 -0.58 9.41
N GLY A 28 1.55 -1.53 9.85
CA GLY A 28 0.21 -1.20 10.32
C GLY A 28 -0.91 -1.44 9.30
N SER A 29 -2.08 -0.84 9.57
CA SER A 29 -3.34 -1.13 8.88
C SER A 29 -3.77 -0.09 7.85
N SER A 30 -3.08 1.03 7.74
CA SER A 30 -3.42 2.11 6.80
C SER A 30 -2.16 2.76 6.24
N THR A 31 -2.15 3.00 4.93
CA THR A 31 -1.05 3.69 4.24
C THR A 31 -1.49 4.26 2.91
N GLU A 32 -0.65 5.11 2.33
CA GLU A 32 -0.75 5.55 0.95
C GLU A 32 0.21 4.75 0.06
N ILE A 33 -0.30 4.28 -1.07
CA ILE A 33 0.49 3.59 -2.09
C ILE A 33 0.56 4.47 -3.33
N PRO A 34 1.76 4.83 -3.79
CA PRO A 34 1.90 5.56 -5.05
C PRO A 34 1.66 4.62 -6.24
N ILE A 35 0.68 4.94 -7.05
CA ILE A 35 0.40 4.28 -8.32
C ILE A 35 0.71 5.23 -9.45
N THR A 36 1.63 4.86 -10.33
CA THR A 36 2.00 5.68 -11.47
C THR A 36 1.30 5.17 -12.72
N VAL A 37 0.63 6.06 -13.42
CA VAL A 37 0.03 5.79 -14.72
C VAL A 37 0.95 6.39 -15.78
N ALA A 38 1.44 5.55 -16.68
CA ALA A 38 2.27 5.94 -17.82
C ALA A 38 1.42 5.94 -19.09
N ASN A 39 1.38 7.06 -19.77
CA ASN A 39 0.73 7.22 -21.06
C ASN A 39 1.80 7.29 -22.17
N ASN A 40 2.04 6.18 -22.83
CA ASN A 40 2.96 6.11 -23.97
C ASN A 40 2.24 6.28 -25.32
N SER A 41 1.01 6.79 -25.31
CA SER A 41 0.26 7.12 -26.51
C SER A 41 0.54 8.55 -26.98
N ASP A 42 0.04 8.89 -28.13
CA ASP A 42 0.13 10.22 -28.76
C ASP A 42 -1.03 11.16 -28.39
N ARG A 43 -1.87 10.77 -27.42
CA ARG A 43 -3.04 11.54 -26.97
C ARG A 43 -3.08 11.63 -25.46
N ASP A 44 -3.64 12.72 -24.97
CA ASP A 44 -3.97 12.87 -23.57
C ASP A 44 -5.13 11.92 -23.20
N ILE A 45 -5.06 11.36 -22.01
CA ILE A 45 -6.09 10.46 -21.48
C ILE A 45 -6.60 10.94 -20.13
N SER A 46 -7.88 10.66 -19.86
CA SER A 46 -8.48 10.85 -18.54
C SER A 46 -8.89 9.50 -17.98
N VAL A 47 -8.39 9.15 -16.80
CA VAL A 47 -8.62 7.84 -16.19
C VAL A 47 -8.86 7.95 -14.68
N VAL A 48 -9.48 6.93 -14.12
CA VAL A 48 -9.65 6.71 -12.69
C VAL A 48 -8.86 5.48 -12.31
N VAL A 49 -8.03 5.57 -11.27
CA VAL A 49 -7.31 4.43 -10.70
C VAL A 49 -8.16 3.79 -9.63
N GLN A 50 -8.30 2.47 -9.68
CA GLN A 50 -8.99 1.70 -8.65
C GLN A 50 -8.13 0.52 -8.21
N LEU A 51 -8.07 0.29 -6.90
CA LEU A 51 -7.47 -0.87 -6.28
C LEU A 51 -8.57 -1.82 -5.83
N VAL A 52 -8.48 -3.07 -6.27
CA VAL A 52 -9.41 -4.13 -5.88
C VAL A 52 -8.65 -5.31 -5.27
N SER A 53 -9.30 -6.01 -4.34
CA SER A 53 -8.76 -7.21 -3.71
C SER A 53 -9.82 -8.31 -3.68
N PRO A 54 -9.45 -9.58 -3.86
CA PRO A 54 -10.34 -10.71 -3.58
C PRO A 54 -10.79 -10.76 -2.12
N GLN A 55 -9.99 -10.17 -1.22
CA GLN A 55 -10.22 -10.12 0.23
C GLN A 55 -11.03 -8.87 0.62
N THR A 56 -12.21 -8.70 0.05
CA THR A 56 -13.04 -7.48 0.17
C THR A 56 -13.41 -7.12 1.62
N SER A 57 -13.55 -8.09 2.51
CA SER A 57 -13.84 -7.87 3.93
C SER A 57 -12.66 -7.31 4.72
N ARG A 58 -11.44 -7.50 4.23
CA ARG A 58 -10.18 -7.12 4.89
C ARG A 58 -9.43 -5.98 4.20
N PHE A 59 -9.95 -5.50 3.08
CA PHE A 59 -9.35 -4.44 2.27
C PHE A 59 -10.38 -3.38 1.90
N LYS A 60 -9.99 -2.12 2.07
CA LYS A 60 -10.76 -0.96 1.62
C LYS A 60 -9.86 0.04 0.93
N SER A 61 -10.32 0.56 -0.19
CA SER A 61 -9.71 1.67 -0.91
C SER A 61 -10.80 2.42 -1.67
N ASN A 62 -10.67 3.73 -1.77
CA ASN A 62 -11.53 4.53 -2.62
C ASN A 62 -10.88 4.67 -4.02
N PRO A 63 -11.67 4.74 -5.09
CA PRO A 63 -11.17 5.12 -6.39
C PRO A 63 -10.50 6.51 -6.35
N SER A 64 -9.53 6.74 -7.21
CA SER A 64 -8.97 8.09 -7.37
C SER A 64 -10.00 9.05 -7.96
N PRO A 65 -9.83 10.37 -7.83
CA PRO A 65 -10.49 11.30 -8.72
C PRO A 65 -10.10 11.01 -10.18
N VAL A 66 -10.82 11.60 -11.13
CA VAL A 66 -10.41 11.58 -12.53
C VAL A 66 -9.08 12.31 -12.66
N ILE A 67 -8.08 11.64 -13.22
CA ILE A 67 -6.74 12.18 -13.47
C ILE A 67 -6.51 12.34 -14.97
N GLU A 68 -5.89 13.42 -15.35
CA GLU A 68 -5.43 13.63 -16.72
C GLU A 68 -3.96 13.22 -16.82
N VAL A 69 -3.67 12.36 -17.79
CA VAL A 69 -2.31 11.91 -18.08
C VAL A 69 -1.95 12.34 -19.50
N PRO A 70 -1.16 13.40 -19.66
CA PRO A 70 -0.80 13.90 -20.98
C PRO A 70 -0.01 12.87 -21.79
N SER A 71 -0.05 13.02 -23.12
CA SER A 71 0.69 12.21 -24.06
C SER A 71 2.18 12.13 -23.70
N GLY A 72 2.74 10.92 -23.66
CA GLY A 72 4.15 10.67 -23.35
C GLY A 72 4.54 10.97 -21.90
N LYS A 73 3.58 11.21 -20.98
CA LYS A 73 3.84 11.57 -19.58
C LYS A 73 3.45 10.46 -18.60
N ARG A 74 3.93 10.64 -17.37
CA ARG A 74 3.60 9.79 -16.22
C ARG A 74 3.00 10.67 -15.13
N VAL A 75 1.93 10.18 -14.51
CA VAL A 75 1.28 10.83 -13.36
C VAL A 75 1.20 9.83 -12.23
N THR A 76 1.69 10.21 -11.06
CA THR A 76 1.63 9.39 -9.85
C THR A 76 0.48 9.85 -8.97
N VAL A 77 -0.36 8.90 -8.58
CA VAL A 77 -1.54 9.11 -7.73
C VAL A 77 -1.34 8.39 -6.41
N PRO A 78 -1.42 9.08 -5.27
CA PRO A 78 -1.42 8.44 -3.97
C PRO A 78 -2.77 7.79 -3.73
N MET A 79 -2.77 6.47 -3.49
CA MET A 79 -3.97 5.68 -3.21
C MET A 79 -4.01 5.29 -1.76
N ASN A 80 -4.99 5.80 -1.03
CA ASN A 80 -5.22 5.42 0.37
C ASN A 80 -5.80 4.01 0.46
N ILE A 81 -5.17 3.16 1.25
CA ILE A 81 -5.64 1.82 1.55
C ILE A 81 -5.82 1.60 3.04
N GLN A 82 -6.78 0.78 3.39
CA GLN A 82 -7.02 0.29 4.74
C GLN A 82 -7.07 -1.24 4.73
N LEU A 83 -6.29 -1.85 5.62
CA LEU A 83 -6.22 -3.29 5.79
C LEU A 83 -6.75 -3.68 7.17
N THR A 84 -7.47 -4.77 7.25
CA THR A 84 -7.92 -5.34 8.52
C THR A 84 -7.13 -6.62 8.81
N GLY A 85 -6.29 -6.54 9.84
CA GLY A 85 -5.38 -7.62 10.26
C GLY A 85 -4.05 -7.60 9.52
N THR A 86 -3.22 -8.57 9.88
CA THR A 86 -1.86 -8.77 9.33
C THR A 86 -1.84 -9.84 8.25
N GLY A 87 -0.76 -9.90 7.49
CA GLY A 87 -0.52 -10.92 6.49
C GLY A 87 -0.32 -10.38 5.09
N ILE A 88 -0.54 -11.25 4.11
CA ILE A 88 -0.35 -10.97 2.69
C ILE A 88 -1.70 -10.65 2.06
N PHE A 89 -1.75 -9.55 1.34
CA PHE A 89 -2.90 -9.08 0.57
C PHE A 89 -2.52 -8.97 -0.90
N ASN A 90 -3.31 -9.60 -1.75
CA ASN A 90 -3.14 -9.46 -3.20
C ASN A 90 -4.13 -8.41 -3.70
N LEU A 91 -3.58 -7.37 -4.32
CA LEU A 91 -4.34 -6.29 -4.92
C LEU A 91 -4.16 -6.30 -6.42
N THR A 92 -5.18 -5.82 -7.12
CA THR A 92 -5.11 -5.53 -8.54
C THR A 92 -5.39 -4.05 -8.73
N ALA A 93 -4.42 -3.33 -9.29
CA ALA A 93 -4.62 -1.97 -9.76
C ALA A 93 -5.21 -2.03 -11.16
N ALA A 94 -6.30 -1.34 -11.37
CA ALA A 94 -7.01 -1.23 -12.64
C ALA A 94 -7.28 0.23 -12.97
N LEU A 95 -7.34 0.53 -14.26
CA LEU A 95 -7.75 1.83 -14.78
C LEU A 95 -9.17 1.74 -15.34
N TYR A 96 -9.90 2.80 -15.15
CA TYR A 96 -11.23 2.96 -15.74
C TYR A 96 -11.31 4.32 -16.44
N ALA A 97 -12.00 4.35 -17.55
CA ALA A 97 -12.39 5.61 -18.17
C ALA A 97 -13.42 6.34 -17.27
N PRO A 98 -13.60 7.66 -17.40
CA PRO A 98 -14.59 8.40 -16.60
C PRO A 98 -16.03 7.89 -16.72
N ASN A 99 -16.35 7.18 -17.80
CA ASN A 99 -17.65 6.51 -18.01
C ASN A 99 -17.76 5.14 -17.31
N GLY A 100 -16.74 4.71 -16.54
CA GLY A 100 -16.71 3.47 -15.80
C GLY A 100 -16.27 2.23 -16.60
N GLN A 101 -15.90 2.38 -17.86
CA GLN A 101 -15.39 1.25 -18.65
C GLN A 101 -13.94 0.91 -18.29
N PRO A 102 -13.58 -0.39 -18.21
CA PRO A 102 -12.20 -0.80 -18.00
C PRO A 102 -11.28 -0.24 -19.08
N PHE A 103 -10.10 0.23 -18.68
CA PHE A 103 -9.15 0.87 -19.57
C PHE A 103 -7.73 0.35 -19.34
N GLY A 104 -7.11 -0.18 -20.39
CA GLY A 104 -5.72 -0.65 -20.31
C GLY A 104 -5.53 -1.97 -19.55
N LYS A 105 -4.28 -2.26 -19.22
CA LYS A 105 -3.87 -3.48 -18.51
C LYS A 105 -3.88 -3.30 -17.01
N THR A 106 -4.28 -4.33 -16.29
CA THR A 106 -4.24 -4.36 -14.83
C THR A 106 -2.84 -4.72 -14.33
N ARG A 107 -2.53 -4.32 -13.08
CA ARG A 107 -1.28 -4.63 -12.40
C ARG A 107 -1.53 -5.30 -11.06
N MET A 108 -0.94 -6.49 -10.86
CA MET A 108 -0.96 -7.15 -9.56
C MET A 108 0.08 -6.56 -8.62
N ILE A 109 -0.31 -6.32 -7.37
CA ILE A 109 0.51 -5.78 -6.28
C ILE A 109 0.29 -6.66 -5.07
N GLN A 110 1.35 -7.13 -4.44
CA GLN A 110 1.30 -7.86 -3.19
C GLN A 110 1.71 -6.95 -2.04
N ILE A 111 0.87 -6.87 -1.02
CA ILE A 111 1.13 -6.08 0.17
C ILE A 111 1.32 -7.03 1.34
N SER A 112 2.42 -6.85 2.07
CA SER A 112 2.66 -7.51 3.34
C SER A 112 2.43 -6.51 4.47
N SER A 113 1.39 -6.74 5.28
CA SER A 113 1.14 -5.96 6.48
C SER A 113 1.71 -6.67 7.69
N ALA A 114 2.61 -5.99 8.43
CA ALA A 114 3.21 -6.47 9.66
C ALA A 114 2.90 -5.49 10.79
N GLU A 115 2.31 -5.99 11.86
CA GLU A 115 2.00 -5.21 13.05
C GLU A 115 3.22 -5.24 14.00
N TYR A 116 4.04 -4.19 13.97
CA TYR A 116 5.20 -4.07 14.87
C TYR A 116 4.87 -3.49 16.24
N GLN A 117 3.64 -3.05 16.47
CA GLN A 117 3.24 -2.36 17.71
C GLN A 117 3.37 -3.25 18.96
N GLY A 118 3.19 -4.56 18.82
CA GLY A 118 3.34 -5.51 19.94
C GLY A 118 4.78 -5.67 20.43
N LEU A 119 5.75 -5.70 19.53
CA LEU A 119 7.16 -5.93 19.86
C LEU A 119 7.79 -4.76 20.62
N ALA A 120 7.52 -3.54 20.20
CA ALA A 120 8.05 -2.34 20.86
C ALA A 120 7.52 -2.21 22.31
N ARG A 121 6.23 -2.50 22.53
CA ARG A 121 5.61 -2.46 23.86
C ARG A 121 6.17 -3.53 24.78
N THR A 122 6.38 -4.74 24.27
CA THR A 122 6.97 -5.84 25.04
C THR A 122 8.41 -5.57 25.42
N LEU A 123 9.23 -5.04 24.51
CA LEU A 123 10.61 -4.65 24.76
C LEU A 123 10.72 -3.57 25.85
N VAL A 124 9.86 -2.56 25.81
CA VAL A 124 9.82 -1.49 26.83
C VAL A 124 9.45 -2.05 28.18
N LEU A 125 8.44 -2.93 28.28
CA LEU A 125 8.04 -3.56 29.55
C LEU A 125 9.13 -4.47 30.12
N VAL A 126 9.83 -5.24 29.29
CA VAL A 126 10.96 -6.07 29.71
C VAL A 126 12.13 -5.22 30.20
N ALA A 127 12.49 -4.16 29.49
CA ALA A 127 13.55 -3.25 29.91
C ALA A 127 13.22 -2.54 31.23
N PHE A 128 11.99 -2.11 31.41
CA PHE A 128 11.53 -1.48 32.65
C PHE A 128 11.52 -2.47 33.82
N GLY A 129 11.09 -3.70 33.60
CA GLY A 129 11.15 -4.78 34.59
C GLY A 129 12.57 -5.11 35.06
N LEU A 130 13.53 -5.18 34.11
CA LEU A 130 14.94 -5.38 34.43
C LEU A 130 15.53 -4.23 35.23
N LEU A 131 15.21 -2.97 34.89
CA LEU A 131 15.65 -1.79 35.62
C LEU A 131 15.13 -1.79 37.09
N LEU A 132 13.85 -2.16 37.27
CA LEU A 132 13.28 -2.28 38.61
C LEU A 132 13.99 -3.37 39.45
N LEU A 133 14.25 -4.54 38.87
CA LEU A 133 14.97 -5.62 39.55
C LEU A 133 16.40 -5.23 39.95
N LEU A 134 17.12 -4.55 39.07
CA LEU A 134 18.46 -4.03 39.37
C LEU A 134 18.43 -2.96 40.45
N SER A 135 17.41 -2.09 40.42
CA SER A 135 17.25 -1.04 41.44
C SER A 135 16.97 -1.64 42.84
N ILE A 136 16.06 -2.62 42.92
CA ILE A 136 15.75 -3.30 44.18
C ILE A 136 16.95 -4.07 44.70
N SER A 137 17.68 -4.79 43.85
CA SER A 137 18.86 -5.55 44.24
C SER A 137 19.98 -4.61 44.82
N ASN A 138 20.10 -3.44 44.23
CA ASN A 138 21.07 -2.45 44.70
C ASN A 138 20.70 -1.84 46.05
N ILE A 139 19.42 -1.59 46.30
CA ILE A 139 18.88 -1.11 47.59
C ILE A 139 19.08 -2.16 48.66
N VAL A 140 18.78 -3.44 48.39
CA VAL A 140 18.92 -4.54 49.33
C VAL A 140 20.38 -4.76 49.70
N LYS A 141 21.32 -4.68 48.75
CA LYS A 141 22.77 -4.75 49.01
C LYS A 141 23.25 -3.62 49.91
N ARG A 142 22.77 -2.40 49.73
CA ARG A 142 23.12 -1.22 50.51
C ARG A 142 22.58 -1.30 51.96
N SER A 143 21.39 -1.87 52.11
CA SER A 143 20.75 -2.10 53.43
C SER A 143 21.49 -3.15 54.27
N ARG A 144 22.07 -4.19 53.64
CA ARG A 144 22.84 -5.25 54.34
C ARG A 144 24.27 -4.87 54.69
N GLY A 145 24.81 -3.82 54.05
CA GLY A 145 26.19 -3.34 54.31
C GLY A 145 26.35 -2.40 55.51
N ASN A 146 25.26 -2.03 56.19
CA ASN A 146 25.29 -1.03 57.26
C ASN A 146 25.03 -1.63 58.68
N THR A 147 25.22 -2.93 58.83
CA THR A 147 25.15 -3.60 60.16
C THR A 147 26.52 -4.22 60.49
N ASN A 148 27.45 -3.31 60.83
CA ASN A 148 28.66 -3.66 61.60
C ASN A 148 29.06 -2.44 62.45
#